data_b2c821cdb7d00859ca70c5f175e51712
#
_entry.id   b2c821cdb7d00859ca70c5f175e51712
#
_cell.length_a   1.000
_cell.length_b   1.000
_cell.length_c   1.000
_cell.angle_alpha   90.00
_cell.angle_beta   90.00
_cell.angle_gamma   90.00
#
_symmetry.space_group_name_H-M   'P 1'
#
loop_
_entity.id
_entity.type
_entity.pdbx_description
1 polymer ?
#
loop_
_entity_poly.entity_id
_entity_poly.type
_entity_poly.pdbx_seq_one_letter_code
_entity_poly.pdbx_strand_id
1 'polypeptide(L)'
;MFQDRRQAGRSLAQALKSKGIDFDLVMAVPRGGVIVGEEVASCFGKPLDVVMAKKIDDPCLPDYAIGAVTPDGEILLHEGVDNELIARDHDEIIKLAERIKNEINSRLKEFRNYHQPLNPKDKRVLLVDDGIASGFTIKGAVSYLQRLQARQVFIAVPVCSNSAFTSLSKIVDEIICLEIPRAFYAVGQFYQDFAGVEDSEVIESLTRISQTSG
;
A
#
# COMPACT_ATOMS: atom_id res chain seq x y z
N MET A 1 20.97 4.02 3.26
CA MET A 1 20.26 5.21 2.69
C MET A 1 20.14 5.02 1.20
N PHE A 2 18.94 5.09 0.64
CA PHE A 2 18.65 4.95 -0.79
C PHE A 2 18.89 6.28 -1.53
N GLN A 3 19.31 6.22 -2.77
CA GLN A 3 19.46 7.42 -3.60
C GLN A 3 18.08 8.04 -3.90
N ASP A 4 17.17 7.20 -4.40
CA ASP A 4 15.81 7.53 -4.76
C ASP A 4 14.90 6.29 -4.70
N ARG A 5 13.60 6.40 -5.01
CA ARG A 5 12.64 5.30 -5.03
C ARG A 5 12.96 4.25 -6.09
N ARG A 6 13.54 4.64 -7.24
CA ARG A 6 13.92 3.69 -8.30
C ARG A 6 15.08 2.82 -7.86
N GLN A 7 16.13 3.41 -7.27
CA GLN A 7 17.25 2.64 -6.74
C GLN A 7 16.80 1.71 -5.61
N ALA A 8 15.92 2.18 -4.71
CA ALA A 8 15.31 1.36 -3.67
C ALA A 8 14.53 0.18 -4.25
N GLY A 9 13.72 0.41 -5.30
CA GLY A 9 12.99 -0.63 -6.03
C GLY A 9 13.89 -1.69 -6.66
N ARG A 10 14.98 -1.28 -7.30
CA ARG A 10 15.98 -2.22 -7.85
C ARG A 10 16.63 -3.07 -6.76
N SER A 11 16.98 -2.47 -5.63
CA SER A 11 17.54 -3.20 -4.48
C SER A 11 16.53 -4.20 -3.90
N LEU A 12 15.25 -3.79 -3.81
CA LEU A 12 14.16 -4.65 -3.35
C LEU A 12 13.96 -5.84 -4.29
N ALA A 13 13.97 -5.61 -5.61
CA ALA A 13 13.88 -6.68 -6.61
C ALA A 13 15.03 -7.71 -6.50
N GLN A 14 16.24 -7.25 -6.22
CA GLN A 14 17.38 -8.13 -5.97
C GLN A 14 17.19 -8.99 -4.71
N ALA A 15 16.70 -8.40 -3.62
CA ALA A 15 16.41 -9.12 -2.38
C ALA A 15 15.31 -10.17 -2.58
N LEU A 16 14.24 -9.83 -3.32
CA LEU A 16 13.17 -10.77 -3.68
C LEU A 16 13.70 -11.96 -4.49
N LYS A 17 14.57 -11.72 -5.48
CA LYS A 17 15.24 -12.79 -6.26
C LYS A 17 16.11 -13.68 -5.38
N SER A 18 16.92 -13.07 -4.51
CA SER A 18 17.83 -13.81 -3.62
C SER A 18 17.09 -14.71 -2.63
N LYS A 19 15.88 -14.29 -2.21
CA LYS A 19 15.01 -15.08 -1.33
C LYS A 19 14.16 -16.11 -2.07
N GLY A 20 14.11 -16.06 -3.39
CA GLY A 20 13.26 -16.95 -4.18
C GLY A 20 11.77 -16.72 -4.00
N ILE A 21 11.36 -15.48 -3.69
CA ILE A 21 9.95 -15.12 -3.53
C ILE A 21 9.28 -15.14 -4.89
N ASP A 22 8.24 -15.96 -5.00
CA ASP A 22 7.44 -16.09 -6.22
C ASP A 22 6.04 -15.49 -6.03
N PHE A 23 5.63 -14.64 -6.94
CA PHE A 23 4.35 -13.93 -6.95
C PHE A 23 3.79 -13.80 -8.36
N ASP A 24 2.50 -13.54 -8.47
CA ASP A 24 1.81 -13.51 -9.75
C ASP A 24 1.57 -12.08 -10.25
N LEU A 25 1.42 -11.12 -9.33
CA LEU A 25 1.23 -9.70 -9.64
C LEU A 25 1.75 -8.79 -8.52
N VAL A 26 2.05 -7.55 -8.87
CA VAL A 26 2.43 -6.48 -7.96
C VAL A 26 1.25 -5.54 -7.76
N MET A 27 0.90 -5.28 -6.49
CA MET A 27 -0.02 -4.23 -6.09
C MET A 27 0.76 -3.14 -5.35
N ALA A 28 0.78 -1.93 -5.88
CA ALA A 28 1.53 -0.82 -5.30
C ALA A 28 0.62 0.19 -4.60
N VAL A 29 1.06 0.70 -3.46
CA VAL A 29 0.35 1.79 -2.76
C VAL A 29 0.78 3.13 -3.37
N PRO A 30 -0.14 3.87 -4.00
CA PRO A 30 0.21 5.15 -4.58
C PRO A 30 0.48 6.23 -3.49
N ARG A 31 1.31 7.23 -3.76
CA ARG A 31 1.97 7.45 -5.04
C ARG A 31 3.38 6.84 -5.09
N GLY A 32 4.18 7.04 -4.04
CA GLY A 32 5.59 6.64 -3.99
C GLY A 32 5.84 5.15 -4.19
N GLY A 33 4.95 4.30 -3.64
CA GLY A 33 5.05 2.86 -3.79
C GLY A 33 4.95 2.38 -5.25
N VAL A 34 4.30 3.15 -6.14
CA VAL A 34 4.21 2.79 -7.56
C VAL A 34 5.56 2.87 -8.25
N ILE A 35 6.40 3.85 -7.92
CA ILE A 35 7.76 3.98 -8.48
C ILE A 35 8.64 2.79 -8.06
N VAL A 36 8.53 2.37 -6.80
CA VAL A 36 9.22 1.17 -6.29
C VAL A 36 8.66 -0.09 -6.94
N GLY A 37 7.33 -0.20 -7.04
CA GLY A 37 6.62 -1.32 -7.64
C GLY A 37 6.91 -1.50 -9.13
N GLU A 38 7.10 -0.42 -9.89
CA GLU A 38 7.49 -0.44 -11.30
C GLU A 38 8.84 -1.16 -11.49
N GLU A 39 9.85 -0.82 -10.69
CA GLU A 39 11.17 -1.46 -10.77
C GLU A 39 11.10 -2.96 -10.43
N VAL A 40 10.29 -3.32 -9.43
CA VAL A 40 10.06 -4.72 -9.07
C VAL A 40 9.30 -5.45 -10.18
N ALA A 41 8.18 -4.91 -10.65
CA ALA A 41 7.35 -5.52 -11.70
C ALA A 41 8.15 -5.74 -12.99
N SER A 42 8.89 -4.72 -13.44
CA SER A 42 9.79 -4.81 -14.61
C SER A 42 10.82 -5.93 -14.45
N CYS A 43 11.46 -6.01 -13.27
CA CYS A 43 12.52 -6.98 -13.01
C CYS A 43 12.06 -8.44 -13.04
N PHE A 44 10.78 -8.69 -12.74
CA PHE A 44 10.16 -10.02 -12.72
C PHE A 44 9.23 -10.29 -13.92
N GLY A 45 9.02 -9.31 -14.80
CA GLY A 45 8.05 -9.42 -15.90
C GLY A 45 6.63 -9.66 -15.41
N LYS A 46 6.23 -9.03 -14.30
CA LYS A 46 4.92 -9.22 -13.68
C LYS A 46 4.04 -7.98 -13.87
N PRO A 47 2.71 -8.17 -13.97
CA PRO A 47 1.79 -7.04 -14.06
C PRO A 47 1.79 -6.21 -12.77
N LEU A 48 1.55 -4.90 -12.92
CA LEU A 48 1.48 -3.91 -11.86
C LEU A 48 0.11 -3.24 -11.86
N ASP A 49 -0.49 -3.13 -10.68
CA ASP A 49 -1.68 -2.32 -10.44
C ASP A 49 -1.56 -1.58 -9.09
N VAL A 50 -2.53 -0.74 -8.80
CA VAL A 50 -2.59 0.06 -7.58
C VAL A 50 -3.68 -0.42 -6.62
N VAL A 51 -3.37 -0.34 -5.34
CA VAL A 51 -4.32 -0.53 -4.25
C VAL A 51 -4.10 0.56 -3.21
N MET A 52 -5.16 1.07 -2.62
CA MET A 52 -5.03 2.05 -1.55
C MET A 52 -6.11 1.86 -0.50
N ALA A 53 -5.77 2.26 0.72
CA ALA A 53 -6.72 2.55 1.77
C ALA A 53 -6.43 3.95 2.29
N LYS A 54 -7.42 4.62 2.85
CA LYS A 54 -7.26 5.99 3.33
C LYS A 54 -7.66 6.06 4.79
N LYS A 55 -6.92 6.80 5.59
CA LYS A 55 -7.26 7.03 6.99
C LYS A 55 -8.66 7.64 7.11
N ILE A 56 -9.34 7.25 8.17
CA ILE A 56 -10.55 7.91 8.63
C ILE A 56 -10.26 8.49 10.02
N ASP A 57 -10.49 9.79 10.16
CA ASP A 57 -10.27 10.51 11.40
C ASP A 57 -11.56 10.60 12.21
N ASP A 58 -11.45 10.80 13.51
CA ASP A 58 -12.59 11.06 14.40
C ASP A 58 -13.32 12.35 13.94
N PRO A 59 -14.63 12.33 13.72
CA PRO A 59 -15.38 13.53 13.32
C PRO A 59 -15.28 14.68 14.30
N CYS A 60 -15.07 14.41 15.60
CA CYS A 60 -14.98 15.40 16.66
C CYS A 60 -13.54 15.81 16.99
N LEU A 61 -12.54 14.99 16.62
CA LEU A 61 -11.11 15.22 16.88
C LEU A 61 -10.33 15.10 15.57
N PRO A 62 -10.29 16.16 14.75
CA PRO A 62 -9.48 16.18 13.54
C PRO A 62 -8.02 15.82 13.86
N ASP A 63 -7.38 15.05 12.98
CA ASP A 63 -6.03 14.49 13.12
C ASP A 63 -5.90 13.26 14.05
N TYR A 64 -6.97 12.83 14.72
CA TYR A 64 -7.00 11.56 15.43
C TYR A 64 -7.58 10.47 14.56
N ALA A 65 -6.71 9.68 13.95
CA ALA A 65 -7.13 8.59 13.08
C ALA A 65 -7.78 7.45 13.89
N ILE A 66 -9.04 7.14 13.60
CA ILE A 66 -9.77 6.02 14.21
C ILE A 66 -9.66 4.73 13.41
N GLY A 67 -9.16 4.80 12.16
CA GLY A 67 -9.03 3.63 11.32
C GLY A 67 -8.61 3.93 9.89
N ALA A 68 -8.94 3.01 9.00
CA ALA A 68 -8.77 3.15 7.56
C ALA A 68 -10.00 2.63 6.81
N VAL A 69 -10.33 3.28 5.70
CA VAL A 69 -11.39 2.89 4.76
C VAL A 69 -10.75 2.25 3.54
N THR A 70 -11.33 1.17 3.07
CA THR A 70 -10.90 0.41 1.89
C THR A 70 -11.79 0.70 0.67
N PRO A 71 -11.38 0.31 -0.56
CA PRO A 71 -12.15 0.58 -1.78
C PRO A 71 -13.57 0.01 -1.80
N ASP A 72 -13.84 -1.07 -1.07
CA ASP A 72 -15.16 -1.66 -0.89
C ASP A 72 -15.99 -0.99 0.24
N GLY A 73 -15.37 -0.05 0.98
CA GLY A 73 -16.03 0.74 2.01
C GLY A 73 -15.95 0.14 3.42
N GLU A 74 -15.19 -0.95 3.61
CA GLU A 74 -14.97 -1.46 4.96
C GLU A 74 -14.10 -0.49 5.78
N ILE A 75 -14.49 -0.33 7.03
CA ILE A 75 -13.77 0.48 8.03
C ILE A 75 -12.99 -0.46 8.93
N LEU A 76 -11.66 -0.38 8.85
CA LEU A 76 -10.76 -1.08 9.75
C LEU A 76 -10.41 -0.16 10.91
N LEU A 77 -11.00 -0.40 12.07
CA LEU A 77 -10.76 0.41 13.25
C LEU A 77 -9.37 0.15 13.85
N HIS A 78 -8.81 1.18 14.45
CA HIS A 78 -7.57 1.11 15.22
C HIS A 78 -7.78 0.30 16.51
N GLU A 79 -6.80 -0.51 16.91
CA GLU A 79 -6.80 -1.14 18.22
C GLU A 79 -6.78 -0.05 19.31
N GLY A 80 -7.78 -0.06 20.20
CA GLY A 80 -7.90 0.93 21.29
C GLY A 80 -8.78 2.13 20.99
N VAL A 81 -9.46 2.18 19.84
CA VAL A 81 -10.54 3.13 19.62
C VAL A 81 -11.69 2.83 20.57
N ASP A 82 -12.17 3.86 21.27
CA ASP A 82 -13.27 3.73 22.21
C ASP A 82 -14.58 3.32 21.50
N ASN A 83 -15.17 2.22 21.93
CA ASN A 83 -16.44 1.74 21.41
C ASN A 83 -17.59 2.73 21.67
N GLU A 84 -17.53 3.51 22.76
CA GLU A 84 -18.53 4.55 23.05
C GLU A 84 -18.45 5.71 22.05
N LEU A 85 -17.23 6.07 21.61
CA LEU A 85 -16.99 7.04 20.54
C LEU A 85 -17.62 6.56 19.23
N ILE A 86 -17.35 5.30 18.84
CA ILE A 86 -17.91 4.73 17.61
C ILE A 86 -19.43 4.67 17.68
N ALA A 87 -20.00 4.31 18.82
CA ALA A 87 -21.46 4.24 18.98
C ALA A 87 -22.11 5.65 18.95
N ARG A 88 -21.47 6.65 19.55
CA ARG A 88 -21.94 8.03 19.59
C ARG A 88 -21.97 8.67 18.19
N ASP A 89 -20.92 8.49 17.41
CA ASP A 89 -20.69 9.19 16.14
C ASP A 89 -20.90 8.26 14.93
N HIS A 90 -21.57 7.12 15.13
CA HIS A 90 -21.73 6.05 14.13
C HIS A 90 -22.19 6.57 12.75
N ASP A 91 -23.26 7.35 12.72
CA ASP A 91 -23.83 7.83 11.45
C ASP A 91 -22.90 8.81 10.71
N GLU A 92 -22.12 9.59 11.45
CA GLU A 92 -21.14 10.50 10.87
C GLU A 92 -19.92 9.75 10.34
N ILE A 93 -19.45 8.74 11.08
CA ILE A 93 -18.37 7.85 10.67
C ILE A 93 -18.75 7.12 9.38
N ILE A 94 -19.97 6.59 9.27
CA ILE A 94 -20.43 5.91 8.04
C ILE A 94 -20.49 6.88 6.86
N LYS A 95 -21.04 8.08 7.03
CA LYS A 95 -21.07 9.10 5.97
C LYS A 95 -19.67 9.52 5.52
N LEU A 96 -18.75 9.65 6.47
CA LEU A 96 -17.35 9.98 6.18
C LEU A 96 -16.66 8.82 5.43
N ALA A 97 -16.89 7.58 5.86
CA ALA A 97 -16.35 6.38 5.20
C ALA A 97 -16.86 6.26 3.75
N GLU A 98 -18.14 6.50 3.48
CA GLU A 98 -18.68 6.49 2.11
C GLU A 98 -18.06 7.60 1.23
N ARG A 99 -17.80 8.77 1.78
CA ARG A 99 -17.09 9.85 1.07
C ARG A 99 -15.66 9.41 0.73
N ILE A 100 -14.94 8.88 1.72
CA ILE A 100 -13.55 8.40 1.55
C ILE A 100 -13.49 7.27 0.53
N LYS A 101 -14.41 6.31 0.58
CA LYS A 101 -14.54 5.23 -0.41
C LYS A 101 -14.69 5.77 -1.83
N ASN A 102 -15.57 6.76 -2.03
CA ASN A 102 -15.77 7.37 -3.34
C ASN A 102 -14.52 8.10 -3.84
N GLU A 103 -13.80 8.81 -2.96
CA GLU A 103 -12.51 9.43 -3.28
C GLU A 103 -11.47 8.37 -3.68
N ILE A 104 -11.34 7.27 -2.91
CA ILE A 104 -10.43 6.16 -3.23
C ILE A 104 -10.74 5.61 -4.61
N ASN A 105 -11.99 5.29 -4.89
CA ASN A 105 -12.39 4.67 -6.16
C ASN A 105 -12.19 5.61 -7.36
N SER A 106 -12.46 6.92 -7.19
CA SER A 106 -12.15 7.92 -8.21
C SER A 106 -10.65 7.97 -8.51
N ARG A 107 -9.81 8.05 -7.48
CA ARG A 107 -8.35 8.09 -7.62
C ARG A 107 -7.79 6.82 -8.27
N LEU A 108 -8.24 5.64 -7.84
CA LEU A 108 -7.82 4.37 -8.43
C LEU A 108 -8.20 4.27 -9.90
N LYS A 109 -9.38 4.78 -10.28
CA LYS A 109 -9.83 4.83 -11.67
C LYS A 109 -8.97 5.78 -12.52
N GLU A 110 -8.62 6.95 -11.98
CA GLU A 110 -7.74 7.93 -12.63
C GLU A 110 -6.33 7.34 -12.84
N PHE A 111 -5.73 6.76 -11.81
CA PHE A 111 -4.41 6.13 -11.91
C PHE A 111 -4.35 5.02 -12.95
N ARG A 112 -5.39 4.20 -13.03
CA ARG A 112 -5.52 3.15 -14.05
C ARG A 112 -5.80 3.68 -15.46
N ASN A 113 -5.93 4.98 -15.63
CA ASN A 113 -6.37 5.57 -16.90
C ASN A 113 -7.59 4.86 -17.48
N TYR A 114 -8.58 4.59 -16.60
CA TYR A 114 -9.83 3.89 -16.88
C TYR A 114 -9.69 2.41 -17.34
N HIS A 115 -8.48 1.83 -17.30
CA HIS A 115 -8.31 0.38 -17.49
C HIS A 115 -8.94 -0.42 -16.34
N GLN A 116 -9.31 -1.66 -16.65
CA GLN A 116 -9.86 -2.56 -15.64
C GLN A 116 -8.81 -2.92 -14.58
N PRO A 117 -9.20 -3.01 -13.30
CA PRO A 117 -8.31 -3.44 -12.25
C PRO A 117 -7.87 -4.89 -12.46
N LEU A 118 -6.63 -5.21 -12.08
CA LEU A 118 -6.17 -6.58 -12.02
C LEU A 118 -6.95 -7.35 -10.96
N ASN A 119 -7.30 -8.60 -11.26
CA ASN A 119 -8.00 -9.47 -10.33
C ASN A 119 -7.00 -10.25 -9.45
N PRO A 120 -6.96 -10.01 -8.11
CA PRO A 120 -6.05 -10.70 -7.20
C PRO A 120 -6.56 -12.11 -6.78
N LYS A 121 -7.78 -12.49 -7.16
CA LYS A 121 -8.37 -13.76 -6.76
C LYS A 121 -7.48 -14.94 -7.16
N ASP A 122 -7.23 -15.84 -6.21
CA ASP A 122 -6.40 -17.04 -6.34
C ASP A 122 -4.93 -16.76 -6.73
N LYS A 123 -4.47 -15.50 -6.63
CA LYS A 123 -3.12 -15.04 -6.97
C LYS A 123 -2.27 -14.83 -5.73
N ARG A 124 -0.96 -15.00 -5.89
CA ARG A 124 0.05 -14.57 -4.92
C ARG A 124 0.36 -13.11 -5.23
N VAL A 125 -0.02 -12.23 -4.32
CA VAL A 125 0.07 -10.77 -4.49
C VAL A 125 1.28 -10.24 -3.74
N LEU A 126 2.13 -9.47 -4.41
CA LEU A 126 3.17 -8.68 -3.78
C LEU A 126 2.69 -7.24 -3.59
N LEU A 127 2.42 -6.86 -2.34
CA LEU A 127 2.06 -5.49 -1.98
C LEU A 127 3.33 -4.67 -1.75
N VAL A 128 3.48 -3.56 -2.47
CA VAL A 128 4.68 -2.72 -2.47
C VAL A 128 4.36 -1.29 -2.05
N ASP A 129 5.23 -0.70 -1.23
CA ASP A 129 5.23 0.72 -0.90
C ASP A 129 6.68 1.26 -0.85
N ASP A 130 6.86 2.57 -0.81
CA ASP A 130 8.18 3.21 -0.67
C ASP A 130 8.71 3.19 0.77
N GLY A 131 7.85 2.89 1.74
CA GLY A 131 8.20 2.68 3.14
C GLY A 131 6.98 2.66 4.05
N ILE A 132 7.10 2.01 5.19
CA ILE A 132 6.01 1.84 6.13
C ILE A 132 6.34 2.49 7.47
N ALA A 133 5.58 3.52 7.84
CA ALA A 133 5.68 4.17 9.15
C ALA A 133 4.73 3.51 10.17
N SER A 134 3.45 3.84 10.18
CA SER A 134 2.44 3.27 11.09
C SER A 134 1.84 1.95 10.61
N GLY A 135 1.87 1.71 9.30
CA GLY A 135 1.32 0.50 8.68
C GLY A 135 -0.20 0.48 8.48
N PHE A 136 -0.95 1.54 8.88
CA PHE A 136 -2.41 1.53 8.78
C PHE A 136 -2.94 1.38 7.36
N THR A 137 -2.41 2.16 6.43
CA THR A 137 -2.76 2.09 5.01
C THR A 137 -2.48 0.69 4.45
N ILE A 138 -1.35 0.13 4.83
CA ILE A 138 -0.96 -1.24 4.43
C ILE A 138 -1.88 -2.29 5.02
N LYS A 139 -2.26 -2.18 6.32
CA LYS A 139 -3.26 -3.09 6.92
C LYS A 139 -4.58 -3.05 6.15
N GLY A 140 -5.04 -1.86 5.78
CA GLY A 140 -6.23 -1.68 4.94
C GLY A 140 -6.10 -2.36 3.58
N ALA A 141 -4.98 -2.15 2.89
CA ALA A 141 -4.72 -2.78 1.59
C ALA A 141 -4.65 -4.31 1.70
N VAL A 142 -3.97 -4.86 2.72
CA VAL A 142 -3.91 -6.31 2.98
C VAL A 142 -5.30 -6.88 3.20
N SER A 143 -6.10 -6.30 4.11
CA SER A 143 -7.45 -6.75 4.41
C SER A 143 -8.35 -6.73 3.16
N TYR A 144 -8.24 -5.69 2.33
CA TYR A 144 -8.96 -5.61 1.06
C TYR A 144 -8.56 -6.73 0.09
N LEU A 145 -7.25 -6.99 -0.09
CA LEU A 145 -6.75 -8.05 -0.96
C LEU A 145 -7.19 -9.44 -0.48
N GLN A 146 -7.23 -9.67 0.83
CA GLN A 146 -7.72 -10.92 1.42
C GLN A 146 -9.22 -11.11 1.16
N ARG A 147 -10.04 -10.06 1.26
CA ARG A 147 -11.47 -10.11 0.89
C ARG A 147 -11.69 -10.35 -0.60
N LEU A 148 -10.79 -9.87 -1.45
CA LEU A 148 -10.76 -10.20 -2.88
C LEU A 148 -10.24 -11.62 -3.16
N GLN A 149 -10.07 -12.44 -2.12
CA GLN A 149 -9.63 -13.83 -2.21
C GLN A 149 -8.24 -14.01 -2.82
N ALA A 150 -7.31 -13.07 -2.56
CA ALA A 150 -5.90 -13.31 -2.85
C ALA A 150 -5.45 -14.61 -2.14
N ARG A 151 -4.71 -15.45 -2.88
CA ARG A 151 -4.23 -16.73 -2.33
C ARG A 151 -3.17 -16.53 -1.26
N GLN A 152 -2.28 -15.58 -1.47
CA GLN A 152 -1.24 -15.16 -0.54
C GLN A 152 -0.99 -13.66 -0.71
N VAL A 153 -0.60 -13.00 0.36
CA VAL A 153 -0.20 -11.59 0.35
C VAL A 153 1.18 -11.47 0.97
N PHE A 154 2.14 -11.06 0.17
CA PHE A 154 3.49 -10.67 0.59
C PHE A 154 3.59 -9.15 0.64
N ILE A 155 4.37 -8.62 1.56
CA ILE A 155 4.73 -7.20 1.59
C ILE A 155 6.21 -7.06 1.21
N ALA A 156 6.51 -6.11 0.33
CA ALA A 156 7.87 -5.78 -0.02
C ALA A 156 8.09 -4.26 0.03
N VAL A 157 9.00 -3.81 0.90
CA VAL A 157 9.29 -2.38 1.11
C VAL A 157 10.78 -2.14 1.36
N PRO A 158 11.31 -0.98 0.94
CA PRO A 158 12.68 -0.60 1.24
C PRO A 158 12.93 -0.39 2.73
N VAL A 159 11.96 0.20 3.45
CA VAL A 159 12.11 0.52 4.88
C VAL A 159 10.80 0.37 5.61
N CYS A 160 10.87 -0.12 6.85
CA CYS A 160 9.69 -0.28 7.71
C CYS A 160 10.04 0.03 9.16
N SER A 161 9.14 0.70 9.87
CA SER A 161 9.27 0.84 11.33
C SER A 161 9.15 -0.53 12.01
N ASN A 162 9.84 -0.72 13.13
CA ASN A 162 9.78 -1.98 13.88
C ASN A 162 8.35 -2.32 14.37
N SER A 163 7.59 -1.31 14.77
CA SER A 163 6.19 -1.50 15.21
C SER A 163 5.28 -1.97 14.08
N ALA A 164 5.40 -1.33 12.89
CA ALA A 164 4.64 -1.74 11.72
C ALA A 164 5.05 -3.13 11.24
N PHE A 165 6.35 -3.44 11.18
CA PHE A 165 6.84 -4.76 10.83
C PHE A 165 6.24 -5.84 11.73
N THR A 166 6.32 -5.65 13.06
CA THR A 166 5.79 -6.62 14.04
C THR A 166 4.28 -6.82 13.91
N SER A 167 3.52 -5.74 13.65
CA SER A 167 2.07 -5.84 13.53
C SER A 167 1.63 -6.47 12.20
N LEU A 168 2.29 -6.12 11.09
CA LEU A 168 1.97 -6.63 9.77
C LEU A 168 2.38 -8.09 9.57
N SER A 169 3.49 -8.54 10.19
CA SER A 169 3.93 -9.95 10.14
C SER A 169 2.91 -10.95 10.68
N LYS A 170 1.91 -10.48 11.43
CA LYS A 170 0.84 -11.33 11.97
C LYS A 170 -0.31 -11.58 10.97
N ILE A 171 -0.39 -10.79 9.91
CA ILE A 171 -1.54 -10.76 9.01
C ILE A 171 -1.20 -11.04 7.53
N VAL A 172 0.08 -11.23 7.21
CA VAL A 172 0.55 -11.55 5.85
C VAL A 172 1.43 -12.78 5.86
N ASP A 173 1.65 -13.39 4.69
CA ASP A 173 2.45 -14.61 4.54
C ASP A 173 3.94 -14.35 4.80
N GLU A 174 4.48 -13.23 4.28
CA GLU A 174 5.88 -12.80 4.53
C GLU A 174 6.03 -11.29 4.28
N ILE A 175 7.00 -10.68 4.97
CA ILE A 175 7.45 -9.30 4.74
C ILE A 175 8.89 -9.29 4.31
N ILE A 176 9.16 -8.73 3.15
CA ILE A 176 10.49 -8.47 2.63
C ILE A 176 10.79 -6.98 2.85
N CYS A 177 11.64 -6.69 3.81
CA CYS A 177 12.06 -5.34 4.15
C CYS A 177 13.58 -5.24 4.12
N LEU A 178 14.13 -4.22 3.44
CA LEU A 178 15.58 -4.05 3.33
C LEU A 178 16.18 -3.46 4.61
N GLU A 179 15.49 -2.50 5.23
CA GLU A 179 15.95 -1.84 6.44
C GLU A 179 14.83 -1.73 7.49
N ILE A 180 15.10 -2.19 8.71
CA ILE A 180 14.25 -1.98 9.90
C ILE A 180 15.09 -1.19 10.91
N PRO A 181 15.08 0.13 10.83
CA PRO A 181 15.97 0.97 11.63
C PRO A 181 15.51 1.07 13.09
N ARG A 182 16.46 1.30 14.00
CA ARG A 182 16.16 1.53 15.43
C ARG A 182 15.43 2.85 15.66
N ALA A 183 15.79 3.89 14.91
CA ALA A 183 15.15 5.20 14.97
C ALA A 183 14.41 5.46 13.64
N PHE A 184 13.09 5.61 13.71
CA PHE A 184 12.23 5.85 12.58
C PHE A 184 11.32 7.05 12.86
N TYR A 185 11.51 8.15 12.13
CA TYR A 185 10.67 9.35 12.25
C TYR A 185 9.76 9.53 11.04
N ALA A 186 10.31 9.32 9.84
CA ALA A 186 9.58 9.39 8.58
C ALA A 186 10.28 8.56 7.51
N VAL A 187 9.52 8.07 6.51
CA VAL A 187 10.05 7.31 5.38
C VAL A 187 11.16 8.08 4.65
N GLY A 188 10.94 9.38 4.42
CA GLY A 188 11.88 10.23 3.65
C GLY A 188 13.30 10.31 4.21
N GLN A 189 13.50 10.04 5.52
CA GLN A 189 14.84 10.08 6.12
C GLN A 189 15.81 9.02 5.56
N PHE A 190 15.29 8.01 4.88
CA PHE A 190 16.07 6.91 4.32
C PHE A 190 16.42 7.11 2.84
N TYR A 191 16.00 8.24 2.26
CA TYR A 191 16.22 8.60 0.88
C TYR A 191 17.03 9.91 0.78
N GLN A 192 17.96 9.96 -0.18
CA GLN A 192 18.68 11.20 -0.50
C GLN A 192 17.78 12.14 -1.28
N ASP A 193 17.03 11.60 -2.25
CA ASP A 193 15.97 12.29 -2.98
C ASP A 193 14.63 11.63 -2.68
N PHE A 194 13.74 12.36 -2.01
CA PHE A 194 12.37 11.96 -1.67
C PHE A 194 11.35 12.97 -2.17
N ALA A 195 11.58 13.51 -3.37
CA ALA A 195 10.65 14.44 -4.01
C ALA A 195 9.22 13.86 -4.08
N GLY A 196 8.21 14.72 -4.09
CA GLY A 196 6.82 14.31 -4.28
C GLY A 196 6.66 13.60 -5.63
N VAL A 197 5.87 12.54 -5.65
CA VAL A 197 5.49 11.84 -6.89
C VAL A 197 4.18 12.43 -7.37
N GLU A 198 4.14 12.84 -8.64
CA GLU A 198 2.95 13.39 -9.25
C GLU A 198 2.02 12.27 -9.78
N ASP A 199 0.73 12.59 -9.94
CA ASP A 199 -0.25 11.63 -10.45
C ASP A 199 0.06 11.16 -11.88
N SER A 200 0.64 12.04 -12.70
CA SER A 200 1.10 11.71 -14.05
C SER A 200 2.18 10.62 -14.04
N GLU A 201 3.13 10.67 -13.09
CA GLU A 201 4.18 9.67 -12.96
C GLU A 201 3.62 8.29 -12.59
N VAL A 202 2.57 8.26 -11.74
CA VAL A 202 1.85 7.02 -11.40
C VAL A 202 1.20 6.42 -12.65
N ILE A 203 0.48 7.22 -13.42
CA ILE A 203 -0.21 6.79 -14.65
C ILE A 203 0.80 6.28 -15.70
N GLU A 204 1.91 7.01 -15.87
CA GLU A 204 2.98 6.61 -16.80
C GLU A 204 3.62 5.28 -16.39
N SER A 205 3.90 5.07 -15.10
CA SER A 205 4.49 3.83 -14.58
C SER A 205 3.58 2.63 -14.83
N LEU A 206 2.29 2.77 -14.55
CA LEU A 206 1.30 1.72 -14.83
C LEU A 206 1.19 1.41 -16.33
N THR A 207 1.20 2.47 -17.17
CA THR A 207 1.12 2.33 -18.62
C THR A 207 2.34 1.60 -19.20
N ARG A 208 3.56 1.95 -18.75
CA ARG A 208 4.79 1.28 -19.20
C ARG A 208 4.76 -0.22 -18.92
N ILE A 209 4.34 -0.62 -17.72
CA ILE A 209 4.28 -2.05 -17.36
C ILE A 209 3.19 -2.78 -18.17
N SER A 210 2.03 -2.16 -18.39
CA SER A 210 0.95 -2.79 -19.16
C SER A 210 1.36 -3.10 -20.61
N GLN A 211 2.21 -2.26 -21.23
CA GLN A 211 2.73 -2.44 -22.57
C GLN A 211 3.81 -3.52 -22.69
N THR A 212 4.50 -3.84 -21.60
CA THR A 212 5.59 -4.84 -21.60
C THR A 212 5.11 -6.22 -21.18
N SER A 213 3.90 -6.34 -20.65
CA SER A 213 3.32 -7.60 -20.16
C SER A 213 2.33 -8.26 -21.13
N GLY A 214 2.22 -7.75 -22.40
CA GLY A 214 1.31 -8.21 -23.46
C GLY A 214 2.00 -9.17 -24.46
#